data_73b604652974a199ac17e2021e87bcaf
#
_entry.id   73b604652974a199ac17e2021e87bcaf
#
_cell.length_a   1.000
_cell.length_b   1.000
_cell.length_c   1.000
_cell.angle_alpha   90.00
_cell.angle_beta   90.00
_cell.angle_gamma   90.00
#
_symmetry.space_group_name_H-M   'P 1'
#
loop_
_entity.id
_entity.type
_entity.pdbx_description
1 polymer ?
#
loop_
_entity_poly.entity_id
_entity_poly.type
_entity_poly.pdbx_seq_one_letter_code
_entity_poly.pdbx_strand_id
1 'polypeptide(L)'
;MQVVFMDESGYSFDWETSLNEQPYYVLSAVCFNSQDIPSVYNGIRNDIRNLHLENVPNLLGQGFEIKAHNIANGSGYWKKHNKERNAIRKIMLEAPRKYNGTAFVAAIDKMRHVERYIYPENPYHLALQFIFERLEHYLSRIIDDYALCIYDQNKRME
;
A
#
# COMPACT_ATOMS: atom_id res chain seq x y z
N MET A 1 -8.03 18.69 -5.77
CA MET A 1 -8.34 17.65 -4.75
C MET A 1 -7.35 16.51 -4.89
N GLN A 2 -6.85 16.02 -3.78
CA GLN A 2 -5.99 14.83 -3.76
C GLN A 2 -6.84 13.57 -3.52
N VAL A 3 -6.39 12.44 -4.07
CA VAL A 3 -6.94 11.09 -3.75
C VAL A 3 -5.84 10.27 -3.13
N VAL A 4 -6.10 9.72 -1.95
CA VAL A 4 -5.15 8.96 -1.15
C VAL A 4 -5.65 7.53 -1.05
N PHE A 5 -4.88 6.60 -1.60
CA PHE A 5 -5.11 5.16 -1.47
C PHE A 5 -4.29 4.63 -0.31
N MET A 6 -4.95 3.94 0.62
CA MET A 6 -4.31 3.43 1.84
C MET A 6 -4.49 1.91 1.93
N ASP A 7 -3.44 1.24 2.39
CA ASP A 7 -3.42 -0.20 2.61
C ASP A 7 -2.47 -0.55 3.75
N GLU A 8 -2.77 -1.63 4.47
CA GLU A 8 -1.97 -2.08 5.58
C GLU A 8 -1.34 -3.46 5.39
N SER A 9 -0.29 -3.70 6.17
CA SER A 9 0.36 -5.01 6.32
C SER A 9 0.69 -5.24 7.79
N GLY A 10 0.35 -6.43 8.27
CA GLY A 10 0.49 -6.81 9.68
C GLY A 10 -0.87 -6.94 10.37
N TYR A 11 -0.88 -7.59 11.55
CA TYR A 11 -2.09 -7.70 12.36
C TYR A 11 -2.19 -6.51 13.32
N SER A 12 -3.33 -5.81 13.26
CA SER A 12 -3.71 -4.77 14.22
C SER A 12 -4.66 -5.29 15.30
N PHE A 13 -5.42 -6.34 14.97
CA PHE A 13 -6.26 -7.07 15.92
C PHE A 13 -5.43 -8.17 16.58
N ASP A 14 -5.60 -8.42 17.88
CA ASP A 14 -4.77 -9.36 18.66
C ASP A 14 -3.25 -9.14 18.45
N TRP A 15 -2.87 -7.90 18.23
CA TRP A 15 -1.52 -7.54 17.85
C TRP A 15 -0.47 -7.92 18.90
N GLU A 16 -0.86 -7.98 20.18
CA GLU A 16 0.00 -8.41 21.29
C GLU A 16 0.35 -9.90 21.20
N THR A 17 -0.58 -10.74 20.72
CA THR A 17 -0.34 -12.18 20.57
C THR A 17 0.46 -12.51 19.32
N SER A 18 0.48 -11.61 18.34
CA SER A 18 1.16 -11.79 17.05
C SER A 18 2.56 -11.17 16.98
N LEU A 19 3.13 -10.74 18.12
CA LEU A 19 4.43 -10.04 18.16
C LEU A 19 5.56 -10.81 17.48
N ASN A 20 5.66 -12.10 17.72
CA ASN A 20 6.72 -12.94 17.17
C ASN A 20 6.51 -13.32 15.71
N GLU A 21 5.24 -13.45 15.28
CA GLU A 21 4.90 -13.85 13.91
C GLU A 21 4.94 -12.67 12.95
N GLN A 22 4.48 -11.52 13.42
CA GLN A 22 4.44 -10.27 12.67
C GLN A 22 4.89 -9.09 13.54
N PRO A 23 6.20 -8.91 13.71
CA PRO A 23 6.74 -7.89 14.62
C PRO A 23 6.48 -6.45 14.18
N TYR A 24 6.09 -6.26 12.94
CA TYR A 24 5.80 -4.94 12.39
C TYR A 24 4.34 -4.80 11.96
N TYR A 25 3.78 -3.61 12.20
CA TYR A 25 2.57 -3.13 11.57
C TYR A 25 2.96 -1.99 10.62
N VAL A 26 2.56 -2.06 9.38
CA VAL A 26 2.88 -1.06 8.36
C VAL A 26 1.59 -0.55 7.73
N LEU A 27 1.40 0.77 7.74
CA LEU A 27 0.37 1.45 6.98
C LEU A 27 1.04 2.27 5.89
N SER A 28 0.60 2.10 4.66
CA SER A 28 1.06 2.85 3.50
C SER A 28 -0.08 3.67 2.90
N ALA A 29 0.26 4.85 2.38
CA ALA A 29 -0.67 5.72 1.69
C ALA A 29 0.02 6.28 0.44
N VAL A 30 -0.67 6.28 -0.69
CA VAL A 30 -0.18 6.88 -1.93
C VAL A 30 -1.18 7.93 -2.39
N CYS A 31 -0.69 9.15 -2.58
CA CYS A 31 -1.47 10.33 -2.90
C CYS A 31 -1.21 10.75 -4.34
N PHE A 32 -2.28 11.01 -5.10
CA PHE A 32 -2.25 11.57 -6.45
C PHE A 32 -3.25 12.72 -6.57
N ASN A 33 -3.00 13.65 -7.49
CA ASN A 33 -4.03 14.61 -7.88
C ASN A 33 -5.19 13.85 -8.56
N SER A 34 -6.42 14.20 -8.23
CA SER A 34 -7.61 13.53 -8.77
C SER A 34 -7.69 13.60 -10.30
N GLN A 35 -7.17 14.68 -10.89
CA GLN A 35 -7.12 14.83 -12.35
C GLN A 35 -6.16 13.86 -13.03
N ASP A 36 -5.13 13.40 -12.30
CA ASP A 36 -4.11 12.50 -12.83
C ASP A 36 -4.51 11.02 -12.72
N ILE A 37 -5.51 10.68 -11.93
CA ILE A 37 -5.93 9.28 -11.71
C ILE A 37 -6.15 8.49 -13.01
N PRO A 38 -6.87 9.00 -14.03
CA PRO A 38 -7.02 8.27 -15.29
C PRO A 38 -5.69 7.99 -15.99
N SER A 39 -4.76 8.96 -15.95
CA SER A 39 -3.43 8.83 -16.55
C SER A 39 -2.57 7.84 -15.77
N VAL A 40 -2.61 7.88 -14.45
CA VAL A 40 -1.92 6.91 -13.55
C VAL A 40 -2.41 5.49 -13.85
N TYR A 41 -3.72 5.28 -13.85
CA TYR A 41 -4.33 3.98 -14.11
C TYR A 41 -3.93 3.42 -15.48
N ASN A 42 -4.09 4.22 -16.54
CA ASN A 42 -3.74 3.81 -17.89
C ASN A 42 -2.23 3.59 -18.06
N GLY A 43 -1.43 4.43 -17.42
CA GLY A 43 0.02 4.34 -17.46
C GLY A 43 0.53 3.05 -16.81
N ILE A 44 0.07 2.71 -15.62
CA ILE A 44 0.42 1.44 -14.94
C ILE A 44 -0.03 0.25 -15.79
N ARG A 45 -1.25 0.27 -16.35
CA ARG A 45 -1.72 -0.79 -17.23
C ARG A 45 -0.83 -0.98 -18.46
N ASN A 46 -0.42 0.11 -19.09
CA ASN A 46 0.46 0.06 -20.25
C ASN A 46 1.86 -0.44 -19.88
N ASP A 47 2.40 -0.02 -18.75
CA ASP A 47 3.69 -0.52 -18.25
C ASP A 47 3.65 -2.05 -18.04
N ILE A 48 2.56 -2.56 -17.47
CA ILE A 48 2.37 -4.01 -17.28
C ILE A 48 2.20 -4.72 -18.63
N ARG A 49 1.43 -4.15 -19.57
CA ARG A 49 1.28 -4.71 -20.93
C ARG A 49 2.61 -4.80 -21.68
N ASN A 50 3.44 -3.77 -21.55
CA ASN A 50 4.75 -3.70 -22.21
C ASN A 50 5.77 -4.72 -21.69
N LEU A 51 5.48 -5.39 -20.56
CA LEU A 51 6.29 -6.51 -20.11
C LEU A 51 6.16 -7.77 -21.00
N HIS A 52 5.23 -7.75 -21.98
CA HIS A 52 4.97 -8.88 -22.87
C HIS A 52 4.84 -10.21 -22.13
N LEU A 53 4.08 -10.20 -21.06
CA LEU A 53 3.85 -11.36 -20.20
C LEU A 53 2.87 -12.30 -20.93
N GLU A 54 3.36 -13.05 -21.90
CA GLU A 54 2.56 -13.92 -22.79
C GLU A 54 1.71 -14.94 -22.03
N ASN A 55 2.08 -15.24 -20.78
CA ASN A 55 1.44 -16.25 -19.96
C ASN A 55 0.68 -15.68 -18.76
N VAL A 56 0.50 -14.36 -18.67
CA VAL A 56 -0.30 -13.77 -17.60
C VAL A 56 -1.76 -13.73 -18.04
N PRO A 57 -2.60 -14.66 -17.57
CA PRO A 57 -3.99 -14.69 -17.98
C PRO A 57 -4.64 -13.36 -17.56
N ASN A 58 -4.95 -12.53 -18.54
CA ASN A 58 -5.73 -11.30 -18.37
C ASN A 58 -5.43 -10.50 -17.08
N LEU A 59 -4.14 -10.28 -16.76
CA LEU A 59 -3.72 -9.43 -15.63
C LEU A 59 -4.45 -8.08 -15.58
N LEU A 60 -5.10 -7.74 -16.66
CA LEU A 60 -5.80 -6.49 -16.86
C LEU A 60 -7.26 -6.73 -17.27
N GLY A 61 -7.72 -7.99 -17.21
CA GLY A 61 -9.12 -8.34 -17.40
C GLY A 61 -9.95 -8.09 -16.15
N GLN A 62 -11.28 -8.06 -16.29
CA GLN A 62 -12.18 -7.95 -15.15
C GLN A 62 -11.96 -9.12 -14.19
N GLY A 63 -11.74 -8.80 -12.92
CA GLY A 63 -11.66 -9.78 -11.83
C GLY A 63 -10.25 -10.29 -11.48
N PHE A 64 -9.18 -9.80 -12.13
CA PHE A 64 -7.83 -10.16 -11.71
C PHE A 64 -7.24 -9.08 -10.77
N GLU A 65 -6.96 -9.49 -9.56
CA GLU A 65 -6.29 -8.66 -8.55
C GLU A 65 -4.80 -9.02 -8.45
N ILE A 66 -3.94 -8.04 -8.55
CA ILE A 66 -2.50 -8.20 -8.31
C ILE A 66 -2.25 -8.09 -6.81
N LYS A 67 -2.27 -9.23 -6.12
CA LYS A 67 -1.99 -9.26 -4.67
C LYS A 67 -0.49 -9.18 -4.41
N ALA A 68 -0.07 -8.15 -3.68
CA ALA A 68 1.33 -7.93 -3.32
C ALA A 68 1.93 -9.15 -2.58
N HIS A 69 1.17 -9.77 -1.68
CA HIS A 69 1.56 -11.01 -0.98
C HIS A 69 1.89 -12.16 -1.95
N ASN A 70 1.08 -12.39 -2.98
CA ASN A 70 1.31 -13.46 -3.96
C ASN A 70 2.58 -13.19 -4.79
N ILE A 71 2.80 -11.92 -5.14
CA ILE A 71 4.02 -11.50 -5.84
C ILE A 71 5.23 -11.66 -4.92
N ALA A 72 5.16 -11.21 -3.67
CA ALA A 72 6.27 -11.30 -2.72
C ALA A 72 6.69 -12.75 -2.48
N ASN A 73 5.73 -13.62 -2.20
CA ASN A 73 5.99 -15.02 -1.82
C ASN A 73 6.08 -15.97 -3.01
N GLY A 74 5.76 -15.53 -4.23
CA GLY A 74 5.73 -16.40 -5.40
C GLY A 74 4.69 -17.49 -5.28
N SER A 75 3.50 -17.18 -4.77
CA SER A 75 2.40 -18.12 -4.63
C SER A 75 1.46 -18.10 -5.84
N GLY A 76 0.69 -19.17 -6.00
CA GLY A 76 -0.26 -19.31 -7.10
C GLY A 76 0.41 -19.22 -8.46
N TYR A 77 -0.15 -18.41 -9.33
CA TYR A 77 0.37 -18.14 -10.66
C TYR A 77 1.86 -17.72 -10.64
N TRP A 78 2.27 -16.93 -9.65
CA TRP A 78 3.61 -16.33 -9.57
C TRP A 78 4.73 -17.31 -9.18
N LYS A 79 4.43 -18.57 -8.85
CA LYS A 79 5.40 -19.55 -8.38
C LYS A 79 6.57 -19.80 -9.35
N LYS A 80 6.30 -19.73 -10.67
CA LYS A 80 7.28 -20.01 -11.74
C LYS A 80 7.69 -18.76 -12.51
N HIS A 81 7.26 -17.57 -12.10
CA HIS A 81 7.40 -16.32 -12.86
C HIS A 81 8.24 -15.27 -12.13
N ASN A 82 9.46 -15.62 -11.71
CA ASN A 82 10.31 -14.73 -10.91
C ASN A 82 10.71 -13.42 -11.60
N LYS A 83 10.97 -13.47 -12.92
CA LYS A 83 11.36 -12.27 -13.69
C LYS A 83 10.18 -11.30 -13.77
N GLU A 84 9.02 -11.82 -14.08
CA GLU A 84 7.77 -11.09 -14.19
C GLU A 84 7.36 -10.47 -12.86
N ARG A 85 7.48 -11.24 -11.77
CA ARG A 85 7.25 -10.74 -10.40
C ARG A 85 8.11 -9.52 -10.08
N ASN A 86 9.40 -9.61 -10.35
CA ASN A 86 10.33 -8.50 -10.08
C ASN A 86 10.01 -7.28 -10.96
N ALA A 87 9.65 -7.49 -12.21
CA ALA A 87 9.25 -6.42 -13.11
C ALA A 87 7.98 -5.70 -12.62
N ILE A 88 6.93 -6.44 -12.22
CA ILE A 88 5.70 -5.86 -11.68
C ILE A 88 5.97 -5.14 -10.36
N ARG A 89 6.73 -5.74 -9.45
CA ARG A 89 7.12 -5.06 -8.20
C ARG A 89 7.79 -3.72 -8.47
N LYS A 90 8.71 -3.69 -9.43
CA LYS A 90 9.39 -2.45 -9.82
C LYS A 90 8.40 -1.41 -10.35
N ILE A 91 7.51 -1.79 -11.28
CA ILE A 91 6.47 -0.89 -11.81
C ILE A 91 5.63 -0.29 -10.67
N MET A 92 5.14 -1.13 -9.74
CA MET A 92 4.29 -0.68 -8.66
C MET A 92 5.03 0.23 -7.66
N LEU A 93 6.28 -0.09 -7.32
CA LEU A 93 7.08 0.73 -6.41
C LEU A 93 7.53 2.07 -7.05
N GLU A 94 7.74 2.10 -8.35
CA GLU A 94 8.13 3.31 -9.07
C GLU A 94 6.93 4.18 -9.49
N ALA A 95 5.71 3.63 -9.47
CA ALA A 95 4.50 4.33 -9.91
C ALA A 95 4.29 5.69 -9.21
N PRO A 96 4.41 5.83 -7.87
CA PRO A 96 4.24 7.13 -7.24
C PRO A 96 5.17 8.17 -7.83
N ARG A 97 6.46 7.87 -7.95
CA ARG A 97 7.44 8.78 -8.53
C ARG A 97 7.19 9.06 -10.01
N LYS A 98 6.85 8.04 -10.78
CA LYS A 98 6.65 8.14 -12.24
C LYS A 98 5.46 9.01 -12.60
N TYR A 99 4.42 8.97 -11.78
CA TYR A 99 3.15 9.65 -12.03
C TYR A 99 2.88 10.81 -11.05
N ASN A 100 3.95 11.45 -10.56
CA ASN A 100 3.89 12.63 -9.68
C ASN A 100 3.06 12.43 -8.41
N GLY A 101 3.00 11.19 -7.92
CA GLY A 101 2.38 10.87 -6.64
C GLY A 101 3.36 11.02 -5.48
N THR A 102 2.82 11.09 -4.29
CA THR A 102 3.57 11.10 -3.04
C THR A 102 3.19 9.88 -2.21
N ALA A 103 4.19 9.17 -1.71
CA ALA A 103 3.98 8.01 -0.84
C ALA A 103 4.33 8.35 0.62
N PHE A 104 3.49 7.91 1.54
CA PHE A 104 3.69 7.99 2.99
C PHE A 104 3.67 6.56 3.53
N VAL A 105 4.58 6.28 4.47
CA VAL A 105 4.66 4.97 5.12
C VAL A 105 4.89 5.18 6.60
N ALA A 106 4.06 4.55 7.42
CA ALA A 106 4.25 4.43 8.86
C ALA A 106 4.50 2.96 9.20
N ALA A 107 5.62 2.68 9.85
CA ALA A 107 5.96 1.34 10.31
C ALA A 107 6.12 1.36 11.83
N ILE A 108 5.34 0.55 12.53
CA ILE A 108 5.35 0.40 13.97
C ILE A 108 6.06 -0.91 14.31
N ASP A 109 7.18 -0.82 15.00
CA ASP A 109 7.84 -1.96 15.63
C ASP A 109 7.06 -2.31 16.90
N LYS A 110 6.24 -3.35 16.82
CA LYS A 110 5.32 -3.74 17.89
C LYS A 110 6.07 -4.18 19.15
N MET A 111 7.20 -4.87 19.01
CA MET A 111 8.00 -5.30 20.14
C MET A 111 8.52 -4.11 20.94
N ARG A 112 9.19 -3.18 20.27
CA ARG A 112 9.70 -1.96 20.92
C ARG A 112 8.58 -1.10 21.47
N HIS A 113 7.42 -1.11 20.84
CA HIS A 113 6.26 -0.36 21.31
C HIS A 113 5.75 -0.89 22.65
N VAL A 114 5.61 -2.21 22.81
CA VAL A 114 5.23 -2.85 24.09
C VAL A 114 6.28 -2.63 25.16
N GLU A 115 7.56 -2.77 24.84
CA GLU A 115 8.65 -2.58 25.80
C GLU A 115 8.73 -1.14 26.33
N ARG A 116 8.33 -0.16 25.52
CA ARG A 116 8.48 1.26 25.84
C ARG A 116 7.33 1.84 26.63
N TYR A 117 6.12 1.32 26.45
CA TYR A 117 4.91 1.92 27.01
C TYR A 117 4.18 0.93 27.93
N ILE A 118 3.77 1.41 29.12
CA ILE A 118 2.98 0.62 30.09
C ILE A 118 1.58 0.29 29.50
N TYR A 119 1.03 1.22 28.76
CA TYR A 119 -0.25 1.08 28.06
C TYR A 119 -0.03 1.39 26.57
N PRO A 120 0.46 0.40 25.80
CA PRO A 120 0.75 0.62 24.40
C PRO A 120 -0.55 0.81 23.61
N GLU A 121 -0.60 1.84 22.80
CA GLU A 121 -1.70 2.10 21.89
C GLU A 121 -1.75 1.06 20.77
N ASN A 122 -2.95 0.84 20.22
CA ASN A 122 -3.09 -0.05 19.06
C ASN A 122 -2.23 0.45 17.88
N PRO A 123 -1.35 -0.39 17.32
CA PRO A 123 -0.46 -0.01 16.22
C PRO A 123 -1.18 0.58 15.00
N TYR A 124 -2.42 0.17 14.75
CA TYR A 124 -3.25 0.73 13.69
C TYR A 124 -3.55 2.22 13.93
N HIS A 125 -4.03 2.56 15.14
CA HIS A 125 -4.36 3.95 15.46
C HIS A 125 -3.13 4.84 15.40
N LEU A 126 -2.00 4.36 15.95
CA LEU A 126 -0.75 5.09 15.93
C LEU A 126 -0.23 5.31 14.51
N ALA A 127 -0.26 4.27 13.66
CA ALA A 127 0.16 4.40 12.26
C ALA A 127 -0.76 5.34 11.47
N LEU A 128 -2.07 5.24 11.70
CA LEU A 128 -3.07 6.12 11.07
C LEU A 128 -2.86 7.59 11.46
N GLN A 129 -2.61 7.85 12.75
CA GLN A 129 -2.27 9.18 13.23
C GLN A 129 -1.04 9.74 12.49
N PHE A 130 0.05 8.98 12.43
CA PHE A 130 1.27 9.41 11.74
C PHE A 130 1.05 9.69 10.26
N ILE A 131 0.26 8.87 9.56
CA ILE A 131 -0.07 9.10 8.16
C ILE A 131 -0.88 10.40 8.01
N PHE A 132 -1.90 10.61 8.85
CA PHE A 132 -2.74 11.82 8.74
C PHE A 132 -1.95 13.10 9.10
N GLU A 133 -1.10 13.09 10.12
CA GLU A 133 -0.23 14.22 10.44
C GLU A 133 0.69 14.58 9.24
N ARG A 134 1.25 13.57 8.57
CA ARG A 134 2.10 13.79 7.38
C ARG A 134 1.30 14.27 6.18
N LEU A 135 0.11 13.72 5.98
CA LEU A 135 -0.79 14.12 4.92
C LEU A 135 -1.27 15.57 5.10
N GLU A 136 -1.67 15.96 6.31
CA GLU A 136 -2.05 17.33 6.65
C GLU A 136 -0.91 18.31 6.34
N HIS A 137 0.31 17.96 6.78
CA HIS A 137 1.48 18.78 6.51
C HIS A 137 1.82 18.87 5.00
N TYR A 138 1.57 17.82 4.24
CA TYR A 138 1.72 17.82 2.79
C TYR A 138 0.66 18.70 2.13
N LEU A 139 -0.61 18.53 2.48
CA LEU A 139 -1.74 19.29 1.93
C LEU A 139 -1.61 20.79 2.21
N SER A 140 -1.12 21.19 3.40
CA SER A 140 -0.91 22.59 3.75
C SER A 140 0.13 23.31 2.86
N ARG A 141 0.98 22.56 2.15
CA ARG A 141 2.01 23.11 1.23
C ARG A 141 1.55 23.20 -0.20
N ILE A 142 0.49 22.50 -0.56
CA ILE A 142 -0.13 22.56 -1.89
C ILE A 142 -1.42 23.37 -1.76
N ILE A 143 -1.73 24.16 -2.78
CA ILE A 143 -2.90 25.07 -2.77
C ILE A 143 -4.25 24.31 -2.67
N ASP A 144 -4.23 23.01 -2.65
CA ASP A 144 -5.41 22.14 -2.72
C ASP A 144 -5.69 21.52 -1.34
N ASP A 145 -6.68 22.03 -0.63
CA ASP A 145 -6.92 21.77 0.79
C ASP A 145 -7.67 20.47 1.09
N TYR A 146 -8.06 19.68 0.07
CA TYR A 146 -8.92 18.51 0.26
C TYR A 146 -8.29 17.23 -0.23
N ALA A 147 -8.42 16.18 0.58
CA ALA A 147 -8.05 14.82 0.20
C ALA A 147 -9.22 13.85 0.44
N LEU A 148 -9.47 12.98 -0.54
CA LEU A 148 -10.34 11.82 -0.40
C LEU A 148 -9.47 10.62 -0.06
N CYS A 149 -9.62 10.07 1.15
CA CYS A 149 -8.94 8.84 1.55
C CYS A 149 -9.80 7.63 1.20
N ILE A 150 -9.21 6.70 0.47
CA ILE A 150 -9.79 5.41 0.09
C ILE A 150 -9.00 4.35 0.84
N TYR A 151 -9.68 3.63 1.71
CA TYR A 151 -9.11 2.59 2.54
C TYR A 151 -9.85 1.28 2.30
N ASP A 152 -9.12 0.18 2.07
CA ASP A 152 -9.74 -1.13 1.92
C ASP A 152 -10.04 -1.68 3.32
N GLN A 153 -11.31 -1.83 3.62
CA GLN A 153 -11.75 -2.33 4.92
C GLN A 153 -11.42 -3.82 5.04
N ASN A 154 -10.53 -4.15 5.97
CA ASN A 154 -10.24 -5.53 6.29
C ASN A 154 -11.49 -6.19 6.89
N LYS A 155 -12.08 -7.18 6.22
CA LYS A 155 -13.31 -7.90 6.65
C LYS A 155 -13.19 -8.65 7.99
N ARG A 156 -12.08 -8.48 8.71
CA ARG A 156 -11.82 -9.14 10.00
C ARG A 156 -12.09 -8.26 11.22
N MET A 157 -12.80 -7.14 11.03
CA MET A 157 -13.24 -6.27 12.13
C MET A 157 -14.68 -6.57 12.60
N GLU A 158 -15.25 -7.73 12.23
CA GLU A 158 -16.53 -8.20 12.78
C GLU A 158 -16.29 -9.29 13.84
#